data_db863301ad027d7226b20df3b702c1d6
#
_entry.id   db863301ad027d7226b20df3b702c1d6
#
_cell.length_a   1.000
_cell.length_b   1.000
_cell.length_c   1.000
_cell.angle_alpha   90.00
_cell.angle_beta   90.00
_cell.angle_gamma   90.00
#
_symmetry.space_group_name_H-M   'P 1'
#
loop_
_entity.id
_entity.type
_entity.pdbx_description
1 polymer ?
#
loop_
_entity_poly.entity_id
_entity_poly.type
_entity_poly.pdbx_seq_one_letter_code
_entity_poly.pdbx_strand_id
1 'polypeptide(L)'
;RRDVLFGGAVLAGCAGMSQTGTRRPIVIAHRGASGERPEHTLEAYRVAIQQGADYIEPDLVMTRDGVLVCRHENEISGTTDVADRPEFSDRRKHKTVDGISANGWWTEDFTLPELKTLRAKERLPQLRPANSAYDGQFEIPTFAEVLALAQQTGVGVYPELKHPSFLRDQGFDPVPAFIGAVNEAGGQRIADRLFVQCFEIGALRQLAAMSSIRWTCVQLVSSSGGPWDRRDL
;
A
#
# COMPACT_ATOMS: atom_id res chain seq x y z
N ARG A 1 78.98 8.39 -35.36
CA ARG A 1 77.90 7.43 -35.08
C ARG A 1 76.84 8.19 -34.26
N ARG A 2 75.67 8.36 -34.84
CA ARG A 2 74.54 9.04 -34.23
C ARG A 2 73.47 7.94 -33.93
N ASP A 3 73.17 7.74 -32.69
CA ASP A 3 72.11 6.87 -32.27
C ASP A 3 70.80 7.68 -32.18
N VAL A 4 69.83 7.28 -32.96
CA VAL A 4 68.46 7.87 -32.97
C VAL A 4 67.58 7.00 -32.10
N LEU A 5 67.16 7.55 -30.98
CA LEU A 5 66.14 6.91 -30.08
C LEU A 5 64.76 7.24 -30.62
N PHE A 6 64.00 6.23 -31.05
CA PHE A 6 62.58 6.31 -31.35
C PHE A 6 61.77 6.15 -30.05
N GLY A 7 61.14 7.22 -29.58
CA GLY A 7 60.15 7.20 -28.50
C GLY A 7 58.81 6.81 -29.06
N GLY A 8 58.37 5.59 -28.75
CA GLY A 8 57.00 5.15 -29.03
C GLY A 8 56.00 5.70 -27.99
N ALA A 9 55.09 6.57 -28.41
CA ALA A 9 53.96 7.00 -27.60
C ALA A 9 52.86 5.94 -27.64
N VAL A 10 52.63 5.27 -26.50
CA VAL A 10 51.46 4.38 -26.31
C VAL A 10 50.24 5.25 -25.96
N LEU A 11 49.34 5.43 -26.91
CA LEU A 11 48.03 5.99 -26.70
C LEU A 11 47.14 4.93 -26.00
N ALA A 12 47.02 4.99 -24.67
CA ALA A 12 46.04 4.23 -23.93
C ALA A 12 44.64 4.84 -24.17
N GLY A 13 43.92 4.30 -25.13
CA GLY A 13 42.54 4.62 -25.39
C GLY A 13 41.67 4.09 -24.23
N CYS A 14 41.24 4.98 -23.32
CA CYS A 14 40.19 4.68 -22.39
C CYS A 14 38.86 4.51 -23.15
N ALA A 15 38.58 3.28 -23.58
CA ALA A 15 37.23 2.90 -24.00
C ALA A 15 36.33 2.92 -22.76
N GLY A 16 35.69 4.06 -22.51
CA GLY A 16 34.60 4.17 -21.57
C GLY A 16 33.47 3.28 -22.06
N MET A 17 33.40 2.05 -21.55
CA MET A 17 32.22 1.23 -21.69
C MET A 17 31.13 1.91 -20.86
N SER A 18 30.30 2.75 -21.53
CA SER A 18 28.97 3.11 -20.99
C SER A 18 28.20 1.80 -20.83
N GLN A 19 28.18 1.28 -19.61
CA GLN A 19 27.23 0.24 -19.26
C GLN A 19 25.84 0.89 -19.33
N THR A 20 25.17 0.78 -20.46
CA THR A 20 23.72 0.90 -20.55
C THR A 20 23.15 -0.32 -19.84
N GLY A 21 23.23 -0.31 -18.50
CA GLY A 21 22.57 -1.30 -17.69
C GLY A 21 21.08 -1.21 -17.98
N THR A 22 20.53 -2.20 -18.65
CA THR A 22 19.09 -2.36 -18.78
C THR A 22 18.53 -2.41 -17.36
N ARG A 23 17.91 -1.32 -16.91
CA ARG A 23 17.23 -1.31 -15.61
C ARG A 23 16.15 -2.37 -15.68
N ARG A 24 16.21 -3.36 -14.77
CA ARG A 24 15.13 -4.35 -14.67
C ARG A 24 13.83 -3.64 -14.31
N PRO A 25 12.68 -4.14 -14.73
CA PRO A 25 11.37 -3.63 -14.28
C PRO A 25 11.27 -3.63 -12.75
N ILE A 26 10.60 -2.63 -12.22
CA ILE A 26 10.25 -2.57 -10.80
C ILE A 26 9.14 -3.58 -10.52
N VAL A 27 9.29 -4.37 -9.47
CA VAL A 27 8.28 -5.33 -9.01
C VAL A 27 7.53 -4.72 -7.82
N ILE A 28 6.23 -4.49 -7.99
CA ILE A 28 5.32 -4.00 -6.94
C ILE A 28 4.42 -5.16 -6.53
N ALA A 29 4.52 -5.58 -5.28
CA ALA A 29 3.73 -6.68 -4.75
C ALA A 29 2.34 -6.20 -4.30
N HIS A 30 1.35 -6.29 -5.19
CA HIS A 30 -0.03 -5.87 -5.00
C HIS A 30 -0.68 -6.64 -3.83
N ARG A 31 -0.91 -5.93 -2.72
CA ARG A 31 -1.41 -6.47 -1.44
C ARG A 31 -0.47 -7.51 -0.80
N GLY A 32 0.83 -7.42 -1.09
CA GLY A 32 1.83 -8.42 -0.75
C GLY A 32 1.85 -9.60 -1.71
N ALA A 33 2.41 -10.74 -1.29
CA ALA A 33 2.31 -12.01 -2.02
C ALA A 33 0.90 -12.62 -1.87
N SER A 34 -0.13 -11.88 -2.31
CA SER A 34 -1.54 -12.18 -2.10
C SER A 34 -2.02 -13.48 -2.79
N GLY A 35 -1.20 -14.06 -3.66
CA GLY A 35 -1.42 -15.40 -4.23
C GLY A 35 -1.02 -16.54 -3.30
N GLU A 36 -0.23 -16.27 -2.24
CA GLU A 36 0.37 -17.26 -1.35
C GLU A 36 0.01 -17.07 0.12
N ARG A 37 -0.44 -15.88 0.50
CA ARG A 37 -0.90 -15.52 1.86
C ARG A 37 -2.13 -14.63 1.76
N PRO A 38 -3.04 -14.66 2.75
CA PRO A 38 -4.15 -13.73 2.81
C PRO A 38 -3.65 -12.28 2.64
N GLU A 39 -4.29 -11.56 1.71
CA GLU A 39 -3.88 -10.22 1.30
C GLU A 39 -3.78 -9.25 2.50
N HIS A 40 -2.92 -8.24 2.37
CA HIS A 40 -2.77 -7.20 3.38
C HIS A 40 -2.45 -7.74 4.79
N THR A 41 -1.62 -8.78 4.87
CA THR A 41 -1.03 -9.25 6.12
C THR A 41 0.48 -8.97 6.13
N LEU A 42 1.08 -8.83 7.30
CA LEU A 42 2.54 -8.66 7.38
C LEU A 42 3.27 -9.88 6.79
N GLU A 43 2.68 -11.05 6.88
CA GLU A 43 3.21 -12.29 6.31
C GLU A 43 3.19 -12.24 4.78
N ALA A 44 2.11 -11.72 4.15
CA ALA A 44 2.05 -11.53 2.71
C ALA A 44 3.14 -10.54 2.24
N TYR A 45 3.37 -9.47 2.99
CA TYR A 45 4.45 -8.52 2.68
C TYR A 45 5.83 -9.13 2.87
N ARG A 46 6.08 -9.90 3.96
CA ARG A 46 7.36 -10.58 4.18
C ARG A 46 7.68 -11.58 3.07
N VAL A 47 6.71 -12.38 2.63
CA VAL A 47 6.89 -13.31 1.50
C VAL A 47 7.22 -12.56 0.23
N ALA A 48 6.51 -11.47 -0.08
CA ALA A 48 6.81 -10.64 -1.24
C ALA A 48 8.25 -10.08 -1.22
N ILE A 49 8.69 -9.58 -0.07
CA ILE A 49 10.05 -9.06 0.12
C ILE A 49 11.09 -10.17 -0.08
N GLN A 50 10.86 -11.35 0.48
CA GLN A 50 11.74 -12.52 0.31
C GLN A 50 11.85 -12.96 -1.15
N GLN A 51 10.78 -12.78 -1.94
CA GLN A 51 10.73 -13.06 -3.37
C GLN A 51 11.35 -11.95 -4.22
N GLY A 52 11.83 -10.87 -3.61
CA GLY A 52 12.55 -9.80 -4.29
C GLY A 52 11.68 -8.67 -4.83
N ALA A 53 10.52 -8.42 -4.24
CA ALA A 53 9.72 -7.24 -4.52
C ALA A 53 10.50 -5.96 -4.20
N ASP A 54 10.43 -4.95 -5.09
CA ASP A 54 11.01 -3.64 -4.86
C ASP A 54 10.11 -2.77 -3.98
N TYR A 55 8.81 -2.97 -4.11
CA TYR A 55 7.76 -2.28 -3.35
C TYR A 55 6.71 -3.27 -2.87
N ILE A 56 6.21 -3.05 -1.67
CA ILE A 56 4.99 -3.66 -1.18
C ILE A 56 3.85 -2.65 -1.29
N GLU A 57 2.67 -3.12 -1.63
CA GLU A 57 1.53 -2.25 -1.87
C GLU A 57 0.42 -2.54 -0.85
N PRO A 58 0.17 -1.62 0.11
CA PRO A 58 -0.96 -1.64 1.01
C PRO A 58 -2.08 -0.71 0.55
N ASP A 59 -3.32 -1.19 0.55
CA ASP A 59 -4.52 -0.37 0.52
C ASP A 59 -4.87 0.08 1.94
N LEU A 60 -5.19 1.34 2.14
CA LEU A 60 -5.40 1.95 3.45
C LEU A 60 -6.83 2.43 3.64
N VAL A 61 -7.49 1.92 4.67
CA VAL A 61 -8.78 2.35 5.19
C VAL A 61 -8.64 2.77 6.66
N MET A 62 -9.69 3.33 7.26
CA MET A 62 -9.61 3.86 8.62
C MET A 62 -10.45 3.07 9.61
N THR A 63 -9.98 3.04 10.85
CA THR A 63 -10.75 2.57 12.02
C THR A 63 -11.58 3.71 12.59
N ARG A 64 -12.54 3.41 13.48
CA ARG A 64 -13.35 4.38 14.21
C ARG A 64 -12.54 5.35 15.09
N ASP A 65 -11.40 4.91 15.58
CA ASP A 65 -10.47 5.72 16.37
C ASP A 65 -9.36 6.37 15.53
N GLY A 66 -9.54 6.42 14.18
CA GLY A 66 -8.73 7.24 13.29
C GLY A 66 -7.39 6.61 12.87
N VAL A 67 -7.20 5.31 13.06
CA VAL A 67 -5.97 4.62 12.68
C VAL A 67 -6.08 4.05 11.26
N LEU A 68 -5.04 4.23 10.44
CA LEU A 68 -4.95 3.60 9.12
C LEU A 68 -4.58 2.13 9.24
N VAL A 69 -5.40 1.26 8.64
CA VAL A 69 -5.20 -0.19 8.58
C VAL A 69 -5.22 -0.68 7.13
N CYS A 70 -4.62 -1.83 6.90
CA CYS A 70 -4.46 -2.37 5.55
C CYS A 70 -5.62 -3.29 5.18
N ARG A 71 -6.56 -2.79 4.37
CA ARG A 71 -7.64 -3.54 3.71
C ARG A 71 -8.00 -2.88 2.40
N HIS A 72 -8.36 -3.69 1.38
CA HIS A 72 -8.76 -3.14 0.08
C HIS A 72 -10.11 -2.45 0.14
N GLU A 73 -11.10 -3.05 0.81
CA GLU A 73 -12.40 -2.44 1.06
C GLU A 73 -12.56 -2.08 2.54
N ASN A 74 -13.38 -1.06 2.79
CA ASN A 74 -13.89 -0.77 4.12
C ASN A 74 -14.76 -1.92 4.65
N GLU A 75 -15.47 -2.63 3.75
CA GLU A 75 -16.29 -3.80 4.07
C GLU A 75 -15.39 -5.04 4.20
N ILE A 76 -15.38 -5.69 5.38
CA ILE A 76 -14.39 -6.70 5.74
C ILE A 76 -14.94 -8.13 5.90
N SER A 77 -16.21 -8.39 5.55
CA SER A 77 -16.83 -9.71 5.68
C SER A 77 -16.09 -10.79 4.89
N GLY A 78 -15.68 -10.46 3.66
CA GLY A 78 -15.08 -11.41 2.73
C GLY A 78 -13.59 -11.69 2.95
N THR A 79 -12.92 -10.86 3.76
CA THR A 79 -11.45 -10.93 3.95
C THR A 79 -11.01 -11.07 5.40
N THR A 80 -11.98 -11.22 6.31
CA THR A 80 -11.75 -11.48 7.73
C THR A 80 -12.75 -12.48 8.30
N ASP A 81 -12.51 -12.92 9.53
CA ASP A 81 -13.41 -13.80 10.29
C ASP A 81 -14.50 -13.05 11.05
N VAL A 82 -14.77 -11.78 10.73
CA VAL A 82 -15.75 -10.93 11.45
C VAL A 82 -17.16 -11.53 11.45
N ALA A 83 -17.56 -12.19 10.36
CA ALA A 83 -18.88 -12.83 10.25
C ALA A 83 -19.04 -14.04 11.22
N ASP A 84 -17.94 -14.62 11.65
CA ASP A 84 -17.87 -15.75 12.59
C ASP A 84 -17.75 -15.27 14.05
N ARG A 85 -17.83 -13.94 14.29
CA ARG A 85 -17.66 -13.30 15.60
C ARG A 85 -19.01 -12.85 16.20
N PRO A 86 -19.61 -13.63 17.09
CA PRO A 86 -20.92 -13.30 17.69
C PRO A 86 -20.98 -11.92 18.36
N GLU A 87 -19.86 -11.49 18.97
CA GLU A 87 -19.73 -10.20 19.65
C GLU A 87 -19.90 -8.99 18.73
N PHE A 88 -19.82 -9.19 17.41
CA PHE A 88 -19.95 -8.14 16.40
C PHE A 88 -21.19 -8.30 15.51
N SER A 89 -22.07 -9.24 15.82
CA SER A 89 -23.24 -9.56 15.00
C SER A 89 -24.21 -8.39 14.80
N ASP A 90 -24.35 -7.53 15.81
CA ASP A 90 -25.20 -6.33 15.81
C ASP A 90 -24.60 -5.13 15.06
N ARG A 91 -23.33 -5.20 14.66
CA ARG A 91 -22.64 -4.12 13.96
C ARG A 91 -22.75 -4.21 12.44
N ARG A 92 -23.44 -5.21 11.93
CA ARG A 92 -23.69 -5.35 10.50
C ARG A 92 -24.56 -4.19 10.00
N LYS A 93 -24.08 -3.46 8.99
CA LYS A 93 -24.73 -2.27 8.43
C LYS A 93 -24.77 -2.29 6.91
N HIS A 94 -25.79 -1.65 6.37
CA HIS A 94 -25.86 -1.34 4.95
C HIS A 94 -25.22 0.03 4.71
N LYS A 95 -24.16 0.08 3.88
CA LYS A 95 -23.52 1.33 3.44
C LYS A 95 -23.30 1.29 1.94
N THR A 96 -23.08 2.47 1.37
CA THR A 96 -22.75 2.67 -0.05
C THR A 96 -21.40 3.38 -0.14
N VAL A 97 -20.45 2.76 -0.83
CA VAL A 97 -19.12 3.31 -1.11
C VAL A 97 -18.99 3.43 -2.61
N ASP A 98 -18.70 4.63 -3.10
CA ASP A 98 -18.52 4.93 -4.53
C ASP A 98 -19.64 4.38 -5.43
N GLY A 99 -20.88 4.46 -4.94
CA GLY A 99 -22.08 3.99 -5.65
C GLY A 99 -22.34 2.48 -5.55
N ILE A 100 -21.48 1.73 -4.88
CA ILE A 100 -21.65 0.29 -4.64
C ILE A 100 -22.20 0.08 -3.23
N SER A 101 -23.38 -0.53 -3.13
CA SER A 101 -24.03 -0.83 -1.85
C SER A 101 -23.69 -2.24 -1.38
N ALA A 102 -23.37 -2.37 -0.10
CA ALA A 102 -23.13 -3.65 0.55
C ALA A 102 -23.72 -3.67 1.97
N ASN A 103 -24.00 -4.87 2.46
CA ASN A 103 -24.45 -5.09 3.83
C ASN A 103 -23.46 -5.99 4.56
N GLY A 104 -22.67 -5.40 5.43
CA GLY A 104 -21.54 -6.09 6.08
C GLY A 104 -20.99 -5.35 7.26
N TRP A 105 -19.75 -5.63 7.61
CA TRP A 105 -19.00 -5.01 8.68
C TRP A 105 -17.93 -4.08 8.10
N TRP A 106 -17.83 -2.86 8.65
CA TRP A 106 -17.08 -1.76 8.06
C TRP A 106 -15.97 -1.32 9.00
N THR A 107 -14.75 -1.15 8.49
CA THR A 107 -13.57 -0.83 9.32
C THR A 107 -13.76 0.40 10.20
N GLU A 108 -14.42 1.44 9.69
CA GLU A 108 -14.70 2.68 10.42
C GLU A 108 -15.76 2.54 11.51
N ASP A 109 -16.41 1.39 11.64
CA ASP A 109 -17.31 1.08 12.76
C ASP A 109 -16.58 0.37 13.92
N PHE A 110 -15.29 0.01 13.76
CA PHE A 110 -14.46 -0.70 14.74
C PHE A 110 -13.28 0.15 15.21
N THR A 111 -12.94 0.06 16.48
CA THR A 111 -11.67 0.57 16.98
C THR A 111 -10.51 -0.34 16.57
N LEU A 112 -9.27 0.16 16.60
CA LEU A 112 -8.09 -0.65 16.33
C LEU A 112 -8.01 -1.89 17.25
N PRO A 113 -8.18 -1.79 18.57
CA PRO A 113 -8.18 -2.98 19.44
C PRO A 113 -9.21 -4.04 19.02
N GLU A 114 -10.40 -3.64 18.58
CA GLU A 114 -11.42 -4.57 18.08
C GLU A 114 -10.97 -5.23 16.77
N LEU A 115 -10.48 -4.46 15.80
CA LEU A 115 -9.95 -5.02 14.53
C LEU A 115 -8.77 -5.97 14.74
N LYS A 116 -7.92 -5.71 15.74
CA LYS A 116 -6.79 -6.60 16.09
C LYS A 116 -7.23 -7.95 16.67
N THR A 117 -8.49 -8.11 17.09
CA THR A 117 -9.04 -9.43 17.46
C THR A 117 -9.40 -10.28 16.26
N LEU A 118 -9.65 -9.65 15.10
CA LEU A 118 -10.00 -10.34 13.86
C LEU A 118 -8.79 -10.98 13.19
N ARG A 119 -9.06 -11.94 12.31
CA ARG A 119 -8.05 -12.63 11.51
C ARG A 119 -8.38 -12.54 10.04
N ALA A 120 -7.34 -12.36 9.23
CA ALA A 120 -7.45 -12.31 7.79
C ALA A 120 -7.83 -13.68 7.20
N LYS A 121 -8.60 -13.64 6.11
CA LYS A 121 -9.01 -14.80 5.31
C LYS A 121 -8.70 -14.56 3.83
N GLU A 122 -8.50 -15.65 3.08
CA GLU A 122 -8.33 -15.59 1.64
C GLU A 122 -9.60 -15.08 0.95
N ARG A 123 -9.44 -14.08 0.09
CA ARG A 123 -10.52 -13.44 -0.69
C ARG A 123 -11.14 -14.37 -1.71
N LEU A 124 -10.32 -15.19 -2.38
CA LEU A 124 -10.67 -16.00 -3.53
C LEU A 124 -10.38 -17.50 -3.29
N PRO A 125 -10.99 -18.13 -2.26
CA PRO A 125 -10.63 -19.49 -1.84
C PRO A 125 -10.78 -20.52 -2.93
N GLN A 126 -11.71 -20.33 -3.90
CA GLN A 126 -11.88 -21.24 -5.02
C GLN A 126 -10.73 -21.18 -6.03
N LEU A 127 -10.09 -20.01 -6.18
CA LEU A 127 -8.94 -19.79 -7.06
C LEU A 127 -7.61 -20.06 -6.37
N ARG A 128 -7.57 -19.90 -5.04
CA ARG A 128 -6.36 -20.00 -4.21
C ARG A 128 -6.57 -20.93 -3.01
N PRO A 129 -6.96 -22.19 -3.22
CA PRO A 129 -7.32 -23.10 -2.13
C PRO A 129 -6.15 -23.35 -1.15
N ALA A 130 -4.92 -23.39 -1.64
CA ALA A 130 -3.73 -23.53 -0.79
C ALA A 130 -3.52 -22.35 0.16
N ASN A 131 -3.94 -21.15 -0.24
CA ASN A 131 -3.83 -19.94 0.57
C ASN A 131 -4.84 -19.94 1.72
N SER A 132 -6.01 -20.56 1.54
CA SER A 132 -7.03 -20.70 2.59
C SER A 132 -6.55 -21.52 3.80
N ALA A 133 -5.46 -22.28 3.68
CA ALA A 133 -4.83 -22.95 4.80
C ALA A 133 -4.29 -21.96 5.86
N TYR A 134 -4.14 -20.68 5.50
CA TYR A 134 -3.68 -19.61 6.38
C TYR A 134 -4.83 -18.76 6.95
N ASP A 135 -6.08 -19.06 6.61
CA ASP A 135 -7.25 -18.36 7.16
C ASP A 135 -7.24 -18.43 8.69
N GLY A 136 -7.53 -17.30 9.32
CA GLY A 136 -7.59 -17.23 10.78
C GLY A 136 -6.22 -17.13 11.50
N GLN A 137 -5.09 -17.09 10.78
CA GLN A 137 -3.76 -17.08 11.39
C GLN A 137 -3.17 -15.68 11.58
N PHE A 138 -3.50 -14.72 10.70
CA PHE A 138 -2.83 -13.42 10.64
C PHE A 138 -3.76 -12.27 10.99
N GLU A 139 -3.21 -11.27 11.66
CA GLU A 139 -3.91 -10.04 12.04
C GLU A 139 -4.02 -9.07 10.86
N ILE A 140 -4.92 -8.08 11.02
CA ILE A 140 -4.99 -6.89 10.16
C ILE A 140 -3.87 -5.94 10.61
N PRO A 141 -2.88 -5.62 9.74
CA PRO A 141 -1.82 -4.69 10.12
C PRO A 141 -2.29 -3.24 10.01
N THR A 142 -1.70 -2.39 10.84
CA THR A 142 -1.74 -0.94 10.70
C THR A 142 -0.75 -0.49 9.63
N PHE A 143 -0.95 0.71 9.09
CA PHE A 143 0.04 1.32 8.19
C PHE A 143 1.38 1.56 8.90
N ALA A 144 1.37 1.92 10.18
CA ALA A 144 2.59 2.08 10.97
C ALA A 144 3.41 0.79 11.06
N GLU A 145 2.76 -0.38 11.22
CA GLU A 145 3.44 -1.69 11.20
C GLU A 145 4.05 -2.00 9.83
N VAL A 146 3.38 -1.61 8.74
CA VAL A 146 3.93 -1.76 7.37
C VAL A 146 5.13 -0.84 7.15
N LEU A 147 5.08 0.42 7.61
CA LEU A 147 6.21 1.35 7.54
C LEU A 147 7.40 0.83 8.37
N ALA A 148 7.16 0.26 9.56
CA ALA A 148 8.20 -0.36 10.37
C ALA A 148 8.87 -1.55 9.66
N LEU A 149 8.07 -2.41 9.02
CA LEU A 149 8.60 -3.51 8.20
C LEU A 149 9.45 -3.00 7.03
N ALA A 150 8.98 -1.96 6.34
CA ALA A 150 9.70 -1.33 5.23
C ALA A 150 11.04 -0.73 5.69
N GLN A 151 11.07 -0.11 6.86
CA GLN A 151 12.32 0.41 7.46
C GLN A 151 13.33 -0.69 7.78
N GLN A 152 12.86 -1.80 8.33
CA GLN A 152 13.72 -2.95 8.70
C GLN A 152 14.32 -3.64 7.47
N THR A 153 13.57 -3.75 6.39
CA THR A 153 13.94 -4.54 5.21
C THR A 153 14.54 -3.70 4.08
N GLY A 154 14.28 -2.40 4.11
CA GLY A 154 14.68 -1.51 3.03
C GLY A 154 13.78 -1.56 1.80
N VAL A 155 12.64 -2.25 1.79
CA VAL A 155 11.66 -2.25 0.69
C VAL A 155 10.97 -0.91 0.56
N GLY A 156 10.59 -0.51 -0.66
CA GLY A 156 9.70 0.64 -0.87
C GLY A 156 8.24 0.31 -0.53
N VAL A 157 7.40 1.33 -0.38
CA VAL A 157 5.97 1.13 -0.13
C VAL A 157 5.15 1.91 -1.17
N TYR A 158 4.10 1.31 -1.68
CA TYR A 158 3.22 1.88 -2.71
C TYR A 158 1.78 1.98 -2.19
N PRO A 159 1.52 2.82 -1.14
CA PRO A 159 0.24 2.85 -0.45
C PRO A 159 -0.86 3.50 -1.27
N GLU A 160 -2.07 2.91 -1.25
CA GLU A 160 -3.29 3.50 -1.77
C GLU A 160 -4.15 4.08 -0.64
N LEU A 161 -4.59 5.33 -0.80
CA LEU A 161 -5.66 5.90 0.05
C LEU A 161 -7.01 5.51 -0.55
N LYS A 162 -7.74 4.63 0.14
CA LYS A 162 -9.04 4.11 -0.32
C LYS A 162 -10.17 5.04 0.08
N HIS A 163 -11.05 5.33 -0.87
CA HIS A 163 -12.33 6.01 -0.66
C HIS A 163 -12.28 7.26 0.24
N PRO A 164 -11.35 8.23 0.00
CA PRO A 164 -11.22 9.39 0.89
C PRO A 164 -12.50 10.23 1.03
N SER A 165 -13.29 10.39 -0.04
CA SER A 165 -14.56 11.12 0.00
C SER A 165 -15.58 10.42 0.91
N PHE A 166 -15.73 9.11 0.75
CA PHE A 166 -16.60 8.31 1.61
C PHE A 166 -16.18 8.43 3.08
N LEU A 167 -14.88 8.30 3.38
CA LEU A 167 -14.38 8.43 4.75
C LEU A 167 -14.64 9.81 5.34
N ARG A 168 -14.46 10.89 4.56
CA ARG A 168 -14.79 12.25 5.01
C ARG A 168 -16.28 12.43 5.30
N ASP A 169 -17.15 11.83 4.49
CA ASP A 169 -18.60 11.84 4.74
C ASP A 169 -18.96 11.08 6.04
N GLN A 170 -18.14 10.14 6.47
CA GLN A 170 -18.27 9.46 7.77
C GLN A 170 -17.57 10.21 8.92
N GLY A 171 -16.96 11.38 8.65
CA GLY A 171 -16.28 12.19 9.65
C GLY A 171 -14.77 11.86 9.83
N PHE A 172 -14.19 11.07 8.93
CA PHE A 172 -12.78 10.70 8.97
C PHE A 172 -12.01 11.31 7.78
N ASP A 173 -10.82 11.84 8.01
CA ASP A 173 -9.95 12.28 6.92
C ASP A 173 -8.67 11.43 6.90
N PRO A 174 -8.46 10.58 5.87
CA PRO A 174 -7.30 9.71 5.80
C PRO A 174 -5.99 10.47 5.54
N VAL A 175 -6.05 11.68 4.92
CA VAL A 175 -4.84 12.40 4.52
C VAL A 175 -4.04 12.90 5.73
N PRO A 176 -4.60 13.61 6.73
CA PRO A 176 -3.87 13.97 7.93
C PRO A 176 -3.32 12.76 8.70
N ALA A 177 -4.10 11.67 8.80
CA ALA A 177 -3.65 10.44 9.46
C ALA A 177 -2.45 9.81 8.73
N PHE A 178 -2.45 9.82 7.39
CA PHE A 178 -1.35 9.36 6.56
C PHE A 178 -0.09 10.21 6.77
N ILE A 179 -0.22 11.54 6.71
CA ILE A 179 0.89 12.47 6.97
C ILE A 179 1.48 12.23 8.37
N GLY A 180 0.62 12.07 9.37
CA GLY A 180 1.03 11.77 10.75
C GLY A 180 1.86 10.50 10.85
N ALA A 181 1.36 9.39 10.29
CA ALA A 181 2.05 8.11 10.29
C ALA A 181 3.43 8.17 9.59
N VAL A 182 3.52 8.88 8.45
CA VAL A 182 4.80 9.06 7.74
C VAL A 182 5.76 9.94 8.54
N ASN A 183 5.27 11.02 9.19
CA ASN A 183 6.11 11.88 10.04
C ASN A 183 6.69 11.10 11.23
N GLU A 184 5.88 10.31 11.92
CA GLU A 184 6.30 9.44 13.03
C GLU A 184 7.34 8.40 12.58
N ALA A 185 7.18 7.86 11.36
CA ALA A 185 8.11 6.91 10.77
C ALA A 185 9.42 7.55 10.25
N GLY A 186 9.56 8.88 10.25
CA GLY A 186 10.80 9.58 9.87
C GLY A 186 10.67 10.61 8.75
N GLY A 187 9.44 11.04 8.43
CA GLY A 187 9.14 12.17 7.55
C GLY A 187 9.66 11.98 6.13
N GLN A 188 10.38 12.99 5.60
CA GLN A 188 10.86 12.99 4.21
C GLN A 188 11.66 11.74 3.85
N ARG A 189 12.49 11.22 4.77
CA ARG A 189 13.32 10.02 4.52
C ARG A 189 12.47 8.78 4.18
N ILE A 190 11.31 8.66 4.79
CA ILE A 190 10.36 7.58 4.47
C ILE A 190 9.59 7.93 3.20
N ALA A 191 9.13 9.18 3.06
CA ALA A 191 8.38 9.65 1.89
C ALA A 191 9.18 9.48 0.57
N ASP A 192 10.48 9.62 0.59
CA ASP A 192 11.36 9.40 -0.58
C ASP A 192 11.32 7.94 -1.10
N ARG A 193 10.71 7.03 -0.33
CA ARG A 193 10.54 5.61 -0.66
C ARG A 193 9.07 5.21 -0.83
N LEU A 194 8.18 6.20 -0.89
CA LEU A 194 6.75 5.99 -1.11
C LEU A 194 6.33 6.46 -2.50
N PHE A 195 5.44 5.69 -3.13
CA PHE A 195 4.58 6.14 -4.22
C PHE A 195 3.15 6.15 -3.70
N VAL A 196 2.61 7.31 -3.41
CA VAL A 196 1.26 7.43 -2.84
C VAL A 196 0.24 7.45 -3.97
N GLN A 197 -0.64 6.48 -3.98
CA GLN A 197 -1.66 6.36 -5.03
C GLN A 197 -3.07 6.62 -4.50
N CYS A 198 -3.95 7.09 -5.38
CA CYS A 198 -5.37 7.25 -5.09
C CYS A 198 -6.16 7.37 -6.40
N PHE A 199 -7.39 6.86 -6.41
CA PHE A 199 -8.36 7.13 -7.48
C PHE A 199 -8.97 8.54 -7.39
N GLU A 200 -9.00 9.14 -6.20
CA GLU A 200 -9.53 10.50 -5.99
C GLU A 200 -8.43 11.56 -6.10
N ILE A 201 -8.67 12.55 -6.96
CA ILE A 201 -7.71 13.65 -7.20
C ILE A 201 -7.57 14.54 -5.96
N GLY A 202 -8.68 14.77 -5.24
CA GLY A 202 -8.74 15.65 -4.09
C GLY A 202 -7.79 15.24 -2.97
N ALA A 203 -7.71 13.94 -2.70
CA ALA A 203 -6.81 13.41 -1.67
C ALA A 203 -5.33 13.65 -2.00
N LEU A 204 -4.91 13.43 -3.25
CA LEU A 204 -3.53 13.68 -3.68
C LEU A 204 -3.19 15.18 -3.66
N ARG A 205 -4.13 16.05 -4.04
CA ARG A 205 -3.96 17.50 -3.93
C ARG A 205 -3.87 17.97 -2.47
N GLN A 206 -4.72 17.43 -1.61
CA GLN A 206 -4.71 17.71 -0.18
C GLN A 206 -3.38 17.28 0.44
N LEU A 207 -2.89 16.09 0.12
CA LEU A 207 -1.59 15.58 0.56
C LEU A 207 -0.45 16.54 0.20
N ALA A 208 -0.42 17.02 -1.04
CA ALA A 208 0.58 17.96 -1.51
C ALA A 208 0.49 19.34 -0.85
N ALA A 209 -0.73 19.78 -0.46
CA ALA A 209 -0.97 21.09 0.12
C ALA A 209 -0.76 21.14 1.65
N MET A 210 -1.00 20.04 2.36
CA MET A 210 -1.01 20.01 3.83
C MET A 210 0.34 19.71 4.48
N SER A 211 1.38 19.42 3.71
CA SER A 211 2.66 18.96 4.25
C SER A 211 3.84 19.60 3.54
N SER A 212 4.91 19.88 4.29
CA SER A 212 6.22 20.25 3.73
C SER A 212 6.96 19.06 3.10
N ILE A 213 6.47 17.84 3.29
CA ILE A 213 7.01 16.63 2.66
C ILE A 213 6.76 16.69 1.15
N ARG A 214 7.79 16.37 0.38
CA ARG A 214 7.65 16.16 -1.07
C ARG A 214 7.16 14.73 -1.32
N TRP A 215 6.00 14.60 -1.92
CA TRP A 215 5.37 13.33 -2.22
C TRP A 215 5.57 12.93 -3.69
N THR A 216 5.81 11.65 -3.94
CA THR A 216 5.63 11.07 -5.27
C THR A 216 4.21 10.52 -5.34
N CYS A 217 3.32 11.26 -6.01
CA CYS A 217 1.90 10.89 -6.14
C CYS A 217 1.64 10.18 -7.46
N VAL A 218 0.76 9.18 -7.43
CA VAL A 218 0.28 8.42 -8.59
C VAL A 218 -1.23 8.49 -8.65
N GLN A 219 -1.76 9.10 -9.73
CA GLN A 219 -3.19 9.10 -10.00
C GLN A 219 -3.59 7.76 -10.59
N LEU A 220 -4.48 7.05 -9.92
CA LEU A 220 -5.12 5.86 -10.47
C LEU A 220 -6.29 6.25 -11.37
N VAL A 221 -6.47 5.51 -12.45
CA VAL A 221 -7.52 5.75 -13.44
C VAL A 221 -8.25 4.44 -13.74
N SER A 222 -9.57 4.47 -13.67
CA SER A 222 -10.42 3.35 -14.09
C SER A 222 -10.57 3.33 -15.60
N SER A 223 -10.91 2.16 -16.16
CA SER A 223 -11.19 2.00 -17.58
C SER A 223 -12.49 2.69 -18.01
N SER A 224 -13.34 3.05 -17.06
CA SER A 224 -14.62 3.76 -17.29
C SER A 224 -14.95 4.65 -16.08
N GLY A 225 -15.63 5.76 -16.34
CA GLY A 225 -15.98 6.77 -15.33
C GLY A 225 -14.79 7.62 -14.89
N GLY A 226 -15.07 8.76 -14.26
CA GLY A 226 -14.07 9.64 -13.65
C GLY A 226 -13.79 9.30 -12.20
N PRO A 227 -12.84 10.00 -11.56
CA PRO A 227 -12.61 9.93 -10.11
C PRO A 227 -13.91 10.19 -9.34
N TRP A 228 -14.08 9.49 -8.20
CA TRP A 228 -15.34 9.62 -7.45
C TRP A 228 -15.59 11.06 -6.98
N ASP A 229 -14.56 11.76 -6.57
CA ASP A 229 -14.59 13.17 -6.14
C ASP A 229 -14.66 14.19 -7.32
N ARG A 230 -14.61 13.70 -8.58
CA ARG A 230 -14.64 14.53 -9.79
C ARG A 230 -15.42 13.83 -10.90
N ARG A 231 -16.71 13.60 -10.63
CA ARG A 231 -17.64 12.99 -11.59
C ARG A 231 -17.94 13.85 -12.82
N ASP A 232 -17.49 15.10 -12.79
CA ASP A 232 -17.58 16.07 -13.89
C ASP A 232 -16.46 15.90 -14.95
N LEU A 233 -15.48 15.05 -14.72
CA LEU A 233 -14.40 14.72 -15.65
C LEU A 233 -14.66 13.41 -16.39
#